data_2394971ffbe48c0a91b81e9e34601c75
#
_entry.id   2394971ffbe48c0a91b81e9e34601c75
#
_cell.length_a   1.000
_cell.length_b   1.000
_cell.length_c   1.000
_cell.angle_alpha   90.00
_cell.angle_beta   90.00
_cell.angle_gamma   90.00
#
_symmetry.space_group_name_H-M   'P 1'
#
loop_
_entity.id
_entity.type
_entity.pdbx_description
1 polymer ?
#
loop_
_entity_poly.entity_id
_entity_poly.type
_entity_poly.pdbx_seq_one_letter_code
_entity_poly.pdbx_strand_id
1 'polypeptide(L)'
;MADRRVRAVAYAGSYGTEFAWTGSLPTLVAFERGVTEPQTDTRAGVTTERFPFEKLEAWRDWEAARTEAPLALLATSRVVYDPTGHYGRIQRTLWNLSESQRAAHRAELLNQAAGQLQLAREAHTGAGHGVQEQLLALADARGVALNLLYPALLTWLHLWPEFEIRLPHAWRASAGLRFPKAVYRLEALYGFGGEDEARRVLLATRGLGLVEQERRARAAFQAGYYDGAVRYLRDEAARTHRADLSGWLHLTPARRDKLGTLLGVTRAPLGPAALNLAQELLEAVREGE
;
A
#
# COMPACT_ATOMS: atom_id res chain seq x y z
N MET A 1 -7.40 -30.14 17.61
CA MET A 1 -6.93 -29.44 18.83
C MET A 1 -6.38 -28.09 18.39
N ALA A 2 -6.93 -26.98 18.90
CA ALA A 2 -6.36 -25.66 18.63
C ALA A 2 -4.96 -25.59 19.24
N ASP A 3 -3.97 -25.09 18.48
CA ASP A 3 -2.61 -24.88 18.99
C ASP A 3 -2.71 -23.91 20.18
N ARG A 4 -2.31 -24.36 21.37
CA ARG A 4 -2.37 -23.55 22.60
C ARG A 4 -1.53 -22.28 22.54
N ARG A 5 -0.66 -22.16 21.56
CA ARG A 5 0.15 -20.95 21.33
C ARG A 5 -0.65 -19.84 20.67
N VAL A 6 -1.60 -20.16 19.79
CA VAL A 6 -2.45 -19.19 19.11
C VAL A 6 -3.43 -18.57 20.08
N ARG A 7 -3.48 -17.24 20.14
CA ARG A 7 -4.28 -16.46 21.09
C ARG A 7 -5.37 -15.61 20.41
N ALA A 8 -5.14 -15.16 19.21
CA ALA A 8 -6.17 -14.55 18.39
C ALA A 8 -5.89 -14.82 16.91
N VAL A 9 -6.96 -14.89 16.10
CA VAL A 9 -6.90 -15.03 14.64
C VAL A 9 -7.95 -14.15 13.99
N ALA A 10 -7.57 -13.49 12.93
CA ALA A 10 -8.48 -12.73 12.08
C ALA A 10 -8.18 -12.96 10.60
N TYR A 11 -9.17 -12.72 9.73
CA TYR A 11 -8.99 -12.58 8.30
C TYR A 11 -8.77 -11.13 7.95
N ALA A 12 -7.76 -10.84 7.11
CA ALA A 12 -7.52 -9.54 6.53
C ALA A 12 -7.87 -9.53 5.04
N GLY A 13 -8.20 -8.36 4.52
CA GLY A 13 -8.57 -8.16 3.13
C GLY A 13 -10.03 -8.53 2.82
N SER A 14 -10.36 -8.56 1.52
CA SER A 14 -11.73 -8.78 1.06
C SER A 14 -12.19 -10.25 1.04
N TYR A 15 -11.27 -11.20 1.20
CA TYR A 15 -11.61 -12.63 1.17
C TYR A 15 -12.66 -12.99 2.24
N GLY A 16 -13.74 -13.62 1.80
CA GLY A 16 -14.83 -14.01 2.69
C GLY A 16 -15.76 -12.86 3.12
N THR A 17 -15.64 -11.68 2.50
CA THR A 17 -16.53 -10.53 2.67
C THR A 17 -17.42 -10.35 1.44
N GLU A 18 -18.40 -9.46 1.50
CA GLU A 18 -19.21 -9.01 0.35
C GLU A 18 -18.40 -8.35 -0.75
N PHE A 19 -17.18 -7.90 -0.44
CA PHE A 19 -16.24 -7.30 -1.39
C PHE A 19 -15.25 -8.31 -1.99
N ALA A 20 -15.43 -9.61 -1.72
CA ALA A 20 -14.58 -10.65 -2.28
C ALA A 20 -14.70 -10.71 -3.81
N TRP A 21 -13.57 -10.94 -4.47
CA TRP A 21 -13.48 -11.11 -5.91
C TRP A 21 -12.53 -12.27 -6.25
N THR A 22 -12.47 -12.69 -7.50
CA THR A 22 -11.71 -13.89 -7.93
C THR A 22 -10.21 -13.85 -7.63
N GLY A 23 -9.64 -12.66 -7.43
CA GLY A 23 -8.24 -12.46 -7.04
C GLY A 23 -8.02 -12.19 -5.55
N SER A 24 -9.07 -12.21 -4.73
CA SER A 24 -8.93 -12.07 -3.28
C SER A 24 -8.14 -13.25 -2.72
N LEU A 25 -7.09 -12.94 -1.95
CA LEU A 25 -6.31 -13.96 -1.26
C LEU A 25 -6.67 -13.98 0.22
N PRO A 26 -6.82 -15.18 0.81
CA PRO A 26 -6.97 -15.29 2.25
C PRO A 26 -5.67 -14.85 2.93
N THR A 27 -5.73 -13.78 3.69
CA THR A 27 -4.67 -13.34 4.59
C THR A 27 -5.12 -13.56 6.02
N LEU A 28 -4.39 -14.35 6.77
CA LEU A 28 -4.61 -14.57 8.19
C LEU A 28 -3.71 -13.66 9.00
N VAL A 29 -4.25 -13.08 10.05
CA VAL A 29 -3.51 -12.38 11.09
C VAL A 29 -3.60 -13.23 12.34
N ALA A 30 -2.48 -13.70 12.86
CA ALA A 30 -2.42 -14.53 14.04
C ALA A 30 -1.56 -13.89 15.12
N PHE A 31 -2.02 -13.94 16.37
CA PHE A 31 -1.25 -13.54 17.54
C PHE A 31 -0.88 -14.80 18.33
N GLU A 32 0.43 -15.02 18.49
CA GLU A 32 0.95 -16.28 19.03
C GLU A 32 1.96 -16.05 20.16
N ARG A 33 1.90 -16.88 21.18
CA ARG A 33 2.97 -16.96 22.19
C ARG A 33 4.21 -17.62 21.61
N GLY A 34 5.39 -17.07 21.94
CA GLY A 34 6.68 -17.58 21.46
C GLY A 34 7.11 -17.03 20.10
N VAL A 35 6.29 -16.22 19.45
CA VAL A 35 6.72 -15.35 18.37
C VAL A 35 7.29 -14.09 19.00
N THR A 36 8.52 -13.72 18.65
CA THR A 36 9.23 -12.56 19.21
C THR A 36 9.17 -11.33 18.32
N GLU A 37 9.05 -11.54 17.00
CA GLU A 37 8.98 -10.50 16.00
C GLU A 37 7.92 -10.84 14.94
N PRO A 38 7.32 -9.85 14.26
CA PRO A 38 6.39 -10.09 13.19
C PRO A 38 7.00 -10.98 12.10
N GLN A 39 6.24 -11.96 11.63
CA GLN A 39 6.63 -12.93 10.63
C GLN A 39 5.53 -13.06 9.57
N THR A 40 5.93 -13.16 8.31
CA THR A 40 5.02 -13.45 7.20
C THR A 40 5.38 -14.77 6.57
N ASP A 41 4.40 -15.66 6.43
CA ASP A 41 4.53 -16.95 5.76
C ASP A 41 3.41 -17.11 4.73
N THR A 42 3.74 -17.67 3.56
CA THR A 42 2.73 -17.95 2.52
C THR A 42 2.79 -19.43 2.16
N ARG A 43 1.71 -20.16 2.45
CA ARG A 43 1.57 -21.59 2.15
C ARG A 43 0.26 -21.86 1.44
N ALA A 44 0.31 -22.63 0.37
CA ALA A 44 -0.87 -23.03 -0.41
C ALA A 44 -1.80 -21.85 -0.80
N GLY A 45 -1.22 -20.69 -1.10
CA GLY A 45 -1.99 -19.48 -1.47
C GLY A 45 -2.60 -18.72 -0.31
N VAL A 46 -2.35 -19.11 0.93
CA VAL A 46 -2.76 -18.38 2.15
C VAL A 46 -1.55 -17.66 2.72
N THR A 47 -1.64 -16.36 2.85
CA THR A 47 -0.65 -15.56 3.58
C THR A 47 -1.02 -15.49 5.04
N THR A 48 -0.08 -15.77 5.93
CA THR A 48 -0.26 -15.65 7.39
C THR A 48 0.72 -14.65 7.95
N GLU A 49 0.22 -13.59 8.54
CA GLU A 49 0.99 -12.62 9.30
C GLU A 49 0.88 -12.96 10.78
N ARG A 50 2.01 -13.30 11.40
CA ARG A 50 2.10 -13.68 12.81
C ARG A 50 2.74 -12.57 13.61
N PHE A 51 2.10 -12.25 14.72
CA PHE A 51 2.57 -11.22 15.65
C PHE A 51 2.77 -11.81 17.04
N PRO A 52 3.71 -11.29 17.85
CA PRO A 52 3.80 -11.60 19.27
C PRO A 52 2.47 -11.32 19.98
N PHE A 53 2.03 -12.25 20.83
CA PHE A 53 0.80 -12.05 21.60
C PHE A 53 0.91 -10.85 22.57
N GLU A 54 2.07 -10.60 23.09
CA GLU A 54 2.38 -9.49 24.00
C GLU A 54 2.11 -8.12 23.34
N LYS A 55 2.31 -8.03 22.03
CA LYS A 55 1.95 -6.82 21.25
C LYS A 55 0.44 -6.58 21.26
N LEU A 56 -0.38 -7.63 21.18
CA LEU A 56 -1.84 -7.50 21.24
C LEU A 56 -2.30 -6.91 22.58
N GLU A 57 -1.60 -7.21 23.68
CA GLU A 57 -1.89 -6.62 24.99
C GLU A 57 -1.44 -5.16 25.06
N ALA A 58 -0.24 -4.84 24.57
CA ALA A 58 0.30 -3.48 24.55
C ALA A 58 -0.54 -2.54 23.68
N TRP A 59 -0.98 -2.99 22.52
CA TRP A 59 -1.78 -2.18 21.57
C TRP A 59 -3.23 -1.91 22.00
N ARG A 60 -3.62 -2.33 23.19
CA ARG A 60 -4.89 -1.87 23.80
C ARG A 60 -4.84 -0.40 24.17
N ASP A 61 -3.64 0.12 24.41
CA ASP A 61 -3.38 1.54 24.59
C ASP A 61 -3.22 2.19 23.21
N TRP A 62 -3.95 3.28 22.98
CA TRP A 62 -3.90 4.00 21.71
C TRP A 62 -2.51 4.56 21.40
N GLU A 63 -1.83 5.12 22.42
CA GLU A 63 -0.51 5.73 22.20
C GLU A 63 0.55 4.69 21.79
N ALA A 64 0.51 3.49 22.37
CA ALA A 64 1.36 2.37 21.95
C ALA A 64 0.93 1.84 20.57
N ALA A 65 -0.37 1.71 20.32
CA ALA A 65 -0.88 1.19 19.05
C ALA A 65 -0.52 2.09 17.88
N ARG A 66 -0.72 3.41 17.99
CA ARG A 66 -0.50 4.35 16.88
C ARG A 66 0.94 4.41 16.39
N THR A 67 1.92 4.06 17.25
CA THR A 67 3.35 4.10 16.90
C THR A 67 3.89 2.78 16.38
N GLU A 68 3.32 1.65 16.81
CA GLU A 68 3.90 0.34 16.55
C GLU A 68 2.98 -0.62 15.79
N ALA A 69 1.65 -0.41 15.86
CA ALA A 69 0.71 -1.38 15.33
C ALA A 69 0.43 -1.19 13.83
N PRO A 70 0.16 -2.27 13.09
CA PRO A 70 -0.37 -2.20 11.72
C PRO A 70 -1.86 -1.81 11.76
N LEU A 71 -2.15 -0.55 12.11
CA LEU A 71 -3.49 -0.06 12.44
C LEU A 71 -4.54 -0.40 11.38
N ALA A 72 -4.22 -0.19 10.10
CA ALA A 72 -5.13 -0.50 9.00
C ALA A 72 -5.49 -1.99 8.96
N LEU A 73 -4.50 -2.87 9.11
CA LEU A 73 -4.69 -4.32 9.14
C LEU A 73 -5.59 -4.72 10.31
N LEU A 74 -5.33 -4.20 11.51
CA LEU A 74 -6.12 -4.49 12.70
C LEU A 74 -7.56 -3.97 12.58
N ALA A 75 -7.73 -2.77 12.05
CA ALA A 75 -9.05 -2.14 11.94
C ALA A 75 -9.94 -2.83 10.89
N THR A 76 -9.37 -3.27 9.76
CA THR A 76 -10.13 -3.82 8.62
C THR A 76 -10.27 -5.33 8.62
N SER A 77 -9.58 -6.04 9.51
CA SER A 77 -9.64 -7.50 9.59
C SER A 77 -10.92 -7.99 10.29
N ARG A 78 -11.36 -9.20 9.94
CA ARG A 78 -12.49 -9.89 10.57
C ARG A 78 -11.99 -10.90 11.60
N VAL A 79 -12.27 -10.66 12.87
CA VAL A 79 -11.89 -11.55 13.97
C VAL A 79 -12.65 -12.87 13.87
N VAL A 80 -11.91 -13.98 13.91
CA VAL A 80 -12.41 -15.36 13.85
C VAL A 80 -12.26 -16.07 15.18
N TYR A 81 -11.17 -15.78 15.89
CA TYR A 81 -10.87 -16.39 17.18
C TYR A 81 -10.24 -15.35 18.11
N ASP A 82 -10.86 -15.05 19.22
CA ASP A 82 -10.39 -14.09 20.23
C ASP A 82 -11.00 -14.40 21.60
N PRO A 83 -10.57 -15.48 22.27
CA PRO A 83 -11.17 -15.90 23.54
C PRO A 83 -10.94 -14.91 24.66
N THR A 84 -9.95 -14.02 24.55
CA THR A 84 -9.64 -12.97 25.53
C THR A 84 -10.38 -11.67 25.26
N GLY A 85 -10.91 -11.49 24.07
CA GLY A 85 -11.54 -10.26 23.60
C GLY A 85 -10.55 -9.10 23.41
N HIS A 86 -9.23 -9.36 23.41
CA HIS A 86 -8.21 -8.30 23.27
C HIS A 86 -8.25 -7.70 21.87
N TYR A 87 -8.31 -8.53 20.84
CA TYR A 87 -8.39 -8.08 19.45
C TYR A 87 -9.64 -7.24 19.20
N GLY A 88 -10.79 -7.74 19.61
CA GLY A 88 -12.05 -7.01 19.47
C GLY A 88 -12.09 -5.68 20.25
N ARG A 89 -11.34 -5.56 21.37
CA ARG A 89 -11.19 -4.26 22.06
C ARG A 89 -10.37 -3.28 21.25
N ILE A 90 -9.24 -3.71 20.67
CA ILE A 90 -8.42 -2.87 19.79
C ILE A 90 -9.27 -2.36 18.62
N GLN A 91 -9.99 -3.25 17.93
CA GLN A 91 -10.85 -2.83 16.82
C GLN A 91 -11.87 -1.78 17.24
N ARG A 92 -12.55 -1.98 18.37
CA ARG A 92 -13.51 -0.98 18.87
C ARG A 92 -12.83 0.37 19.16
N THR A 93 -11.62 0.38 19.72
CA THR A 93 -10.86 1.61 19.93
C THR A 93 -10.57 2.29 18.59
N LEU A 94 -10.07 1.56 17.61
CA LEU A 94 -9.71 2.09 16.29
C LEU A 94 -10.91 2.68 15.53
N TRP A 95 -12.09 2.05 15.64
CA TRP A 95 -13.30 2.56 14.99
C TRP A 95 -13.98 3.72 15.75
N ASN A 96 -13.67 3.88 17.04
CA ASN A 96 -14.23 4.91 17.91
C ASN A 96 -13.22 5.99 18.31
N LEU A 97 -12.16 6.20 17.51
CA LEU A 97 -11.22 7.30 17.77
C LEU A 97 -11.96 8.65 17.81
N SER A 98 -11.61 9.47 18.78
CA SER A 98 -12.07 10.86 18.84
C SER A 98 -11.50 11.67 17.68
N GLU A 99 -12.10 12.82 17.37
CA GLU A 99 -11.56 13.71 16.32
C GLU A 99 -10.14 14.18 16.65
N SER A 100 -9.83 14.44 17.92
CA SER A 100 -8.48 14.81 18.34
C SER A 100 -7.47 13.69 18.12
N GLN A 101 -7.83 12.43 18.36
CA GLN A 101 -6.98 11.28 18.09
C GLN A 101 -6.76 11.06 16.59
N ARG A 102 -7.81 11.23 15.77
CA ARG A 102 -7.69 11.17 14.31
C ARG A 102 -6.81 12.30 13.75
N ALA A 103 -7.02 13.52 14.26
CA ALA A 103 -6.21 14.66 13.88
C ALA A 103 -4.73 14.47 14.25
N ALA A 104 -4.44 13.93 15.44
CA ALA A 104 -3.09 13.60 15.86
C ALA A 104 -2.44 12.53 14.96
N HIS A 105 -3.18 11.47 14.65
CA HIS A 105 -2.69 10.42 13.72
C HIS A 105 -2.45 10.97 12.31
N ARG A 106 -3.37 11.78 11.79
CA ARG A 106 -3.21 12.47 10.50
C ARG A 106 -1.95 13.35 10.49
N ALA A 107 -1.77 14.17 11.53
CA ALA A 107 -0.60 15.03 11.64
C ALA A 107 0.72 14.24 11.66
N GLU A 108 0.74 13.10 12.35
CA GLU A 108 1.90 12.20 12.36
C GLU A 108 2.21 11.64 10.98
N LEU A 109 1.21 11.12 10.27
CA LEU A 109 1.37 10.61 8.90
C LEU A 109 1.86 11.71 7.94
N LEU A 110 1.33 12.92 8.04
CA LEU A 110 1.76 14.07 7.22
C LEU A 110 3.19 14.51 7.54
N ASN A 111 3.60 14.48 8.80
CA ASN A 111 4.97 14.79 9.21
C ASN A 111 5.96 13.74 8.70
N GLN A 112 5.61 12.46 8.82
CA GLN A 112 6.40 11.36 8.25
C GLN A 112 6.50 11.48 6.71
N ALA A 113 5.41 11.81 6.03
CA ALA A 113 5.39 12.02 4.59
C ALA A 113 6.30 13.19 4.17
N ALA A 114 6.22 14.32 4.87
CA ALA A 114 7.07 15.47 4.61
C ALA A 114 8.57 15.12 4.79
N GLY A 115 8.92 14.40 5.87
CA GLY A 115 10.28 13.95 6.11
C GLY A 115 10.79 12.99 5.02
N GLN A 116 9.97 12.01 4.62
CA GLN A 116 10.36 11.08 3.56
C GLN A 116 10.49 11.76 2.19
N LEU A 117 9.62 12.72 1.85
CA LEU A 117 9.74 13.51 0.62
C LEU A 117 10.98 14.38 0.63
N GLN A 118 11.36 14.95 1.77
CA GLN A 118 12.61 15.71 1.90
C GLN A 118 13.82 14.80 1.67
N LEU A 119 13.89 13.64 2.33
CA LEU A 119 14.96 12.66 2.13
C LEU A 119 15.03 12.17 0.67
N ALA A 120 13.89 11.92 0.03
CA ALA A 120 13.84 11.54 -1.38
C ALA A 120 14.39 12.67 -2.29
N ARG A 121 14.05 13.93 -2.01
CA ARG A 121 14.62 15.06 -2.74
C ARG A 121 16.13 15.14 -2.59
N GLU A 122 16.64 15.05 -1.37
CA GLU A 122 18.08 15.07 -1.09
C GLU A 122 18.81 13.94 -1.80
N ALA A 123 18.24 12.72 -1.79
CA ALA A 123 18.81 11.56 -2.47
C ALA A 123 18.87 11.72 -3.99
N HIS A 124 17.91 12.44 -4.60
CA HIS A 124 17.78 12.54 -6.05
C HIS A 124 18.18 13.89 -6.65
N THR A 125 18.58 14.88 -5.85
CA THR A 125 19.04 16.20 -6.33
C THR A 125 20.53 16.28 -6.64
N GLY A 126 21.35 15.38 -6.14
CA GLY A 126 22.82 15.43 -6.27
C GLY A 126 23.42 14.66 -7.44
N ALA A 127 22.67 13.80 -8.06
CA ALA A 127 23.12 12.95 -9.15
C ALA A 127 22.48 13.43 -10.47
N GLY A 128 23.21 13.48 -11.55
CA GLY A 128 22.75 13.99 -12.84
C GLY A 128 21.42 13.33 -13.28
N HIS A 129 20.61 14.06 -14.04
CA HIS A 129 19.22 13.73 -14.42
C HIS A 129 19.03 12.44 -15.23
N GLY A 130 19.68 11.34 -14.83
CA GLY A 130 19.57 10.03 -15.47
C GLY A 130 18.19 9.41 -15.28
N VAL A 131 17.75 8.61 -16.25
CA VAL A 131 16.45 7.87 -16.18
C VAL A 131 16.35 7.03 -14.91
N GLN A 132 17.44 6.48 -14.42
CA GLN A 132 17.54 5.71 -13.19
C GLN A 132 17.03 6.50 -11.98
N GLU A 133 17.56 7.70 -11.76
CA GLU A 133 17.20 8.54 -10.62
C GLU A 133 15.77 9.04 -10.72
N GLN A 134 15.32 9.34 -11.94
CA GLN A 134 13.95 9.74 -12.20
C GLN A 134 12.96 8.61 -11.83
N LEU A 135 13.31 7.35 -12.10
CA LEU A 135 12.49 6.20 -11.75
C LEU A 135 12.50 5.90 -10.25
N LEU A 136 13.64 6.06 -9.59
CA LEU A 136 13.73 5.89 -8.14
C LEU A 136 12.94 6.99 -7.43
N ALA A 137 13.04 8.25 -7.87
CA ALA A 137 12.24 9.35 -7.33
C ALA A 137 10.72 9.11 -7.50
N LEU A 138 10.28 8.57 -8.65
CA LEU A 138 8.89 8.19 -8.86
C LEU A 138 8.46 7.06 -7.92
N ALA A 139 9.30 6.04 -7.72
CA ALA A 139 9.01 4.94 -6.82
C ALA A 139 8.88 5.42 -5.36
N ASP A 140 9.76 6.31 -4.93
CA ASP A 140 9.72 6.89 -3.58
C ASP A 140 8.49 7.80 -3.41
N ALA A 141 8.16 8.64 -4.40
CA ALA A 141 6.93 9.46 -4.40
C ALA A 141 5.65 8.61 -4.27
N ARG A 142 5.56 7.50 -5.02
CA ARG A 142 4.45 6.53 -4.91
C ARG A 142 4.39 5.87 -3.54
N GLY A 143 5.54 5.48 -3.00
CA GLY A 143 5.65 4.89 -1.67
C GLY A 143 5.08 5.83 -0.59
N VAL A 144 5.46 7.10 -0.62
CA VAL A 144 4.93 8.12 0.31
C VAL A 144 3.44 8.34 0.08
N ALA A 145 3.01 8.49 -1.17
CA ALA A 145 1.60 8.70 -1.50
C ALA A 145 0.70 7.55 -1.02
N LEU A 146 1.12 6.31 -1.24
CA LEU A 146 0.32 5.12 -0.88
C LEU A 146 0.34 4.83 0.61
N ASN A 147 1.51 4.89 1.25
CA ASN A 147 1.67 4.39 2.61
C ASN A 147 1.43 5.45 3.69
N LEU A 148 1.47 6.74 3.35
CA LEU A 148 1.32 7.84 4.29
C LEU A 148 0.21 8.81 3.91
N LEU A 149 0.19 9.33 2.67
CA LEU A 149 -0.76 10.38 2.28
C LEU A 149 -2.17 9.83 2.07
N TYR A 150 -2.32 8.65 1.46
CA TYR A 150 -3.64 8.02 1.33
C TYR A 150 -4.25 7.63 2.69
N PRO A 151 -3.54 6.97 3.63
CA PRO A 151 -4.03 6.79 4.99
C PRO A 151 -4.40 8.10 5.70
N ALA A 152 -3.57 9.14 5.58
CA ALA A 152 -3.87 10.45 6.15
C ALA A 152 -5.16 11.05 5.58
N LEU A 153 -5.38 10.95 4.26
CA LEU A 153 -6.61 11.39 3.60
C LEU A 153 -7.84 10.68 4.16
N LEU A 154 -7.77 9.37 4.38
CA LEU A 154 -8.88 8.59 4.90
C LEU A 154 -9.26 8.92 6.34
N THR A 155 -8.34 9.48 7.14
CA THR A 155 -8.68 9.93 8.50
C THR A 155 -9.74 11.03 8.50
N TRP A 156 -9.82 11.87 7.46
CA TRP A 156 -10.88 12.86 7.28
C TRP A 156 -12.27 12.24 7.07
N LEU A 157 -12.30 11.00 6.57
CA LEU A 157 -13.53 10.26 6.29
C LEU A 157 -13.87 9.27 7.41
N HIS A 158 -13.06 9.20 8.46
CA HIS A 158 -13.16 8.20 9.52
C HIS A 158 -13.04 6.75 9.00
N LEU A 159 -12.22 6.56 7.95
CA LEU A 159 -11.98 5.28 7.30
C LEU A 159 -10.54 4.80 7.54
N TRP A 160 -10.36 3.49 7.42
CA TRP A 160 -9.07 2.83 7.41
C TRP A 160 -8.74 2.37 6.00
N PRO A 161 -7.47 2.48 5.54
CA PRO A 161 -7.09 2.04 4.20
C PRO A 161 -7.11 0.53 4.06
N GLU A 162 -7.62 0.07 2.93
CA GLU A 162 -7.43 -1.28 2.43
C GLU A 162 -6.35 -1.25 1.35
N PHE A 163 -5.36 -2.15 1.43
CA PHE A 163 -4.23 -2.20 0.48
C PHE A 163 -4.40 -3.32 -0.55
N GLU A 164 -5.59 -3.53 -1.04
CA GLU A 164 -5.87 -4.53 -2.06
C GLU A 164 -5.56 -4.04 -3.49
N ILE A 165 -5.53 -5.01 -4.41
CA ILE A 165 -5.26 -4.70 -5.81
C ILE A 165 -6.33 -3.77 -6.42
N ARG A 166 -7.58 -3.84 -5.94
CA ARG A 166 -8.70 -2.94 -6.33
C ARG A 166 -8.62 -1.54 -5.73
N LEU A 167 -7.55 -1.20 -5.01
CA LEU A 167 -7.42 0.06 -4.27
C LEU A 167 -7.79 1.33 -5.07
N PRO A 168 -7.43 1.52 -6.37
CA PRO A 168 -7.87 2.70 -7.12
C PRO A 168 -9.39 2.84 -7.19
N HIS A 169 -10.11 1.74 -7.28
CA HIS A 169 -11.57 1.76 -7.22
C HIS A 169 -12.07 2.19 -5.83
N ALA A 170 -11.46 1.65 -4.76
CA ALA A 170 -11.82 1.98 -3.39
C ALA A 170 -11.58 3.46 -3.07
N TRP A 171 -10.44 4.05 -3.45
CA TRP A 171 -10.19 5.47 -3.17
C TRP A 171 -11.10 6.42 -3.95
N ARG A 172 -11.48 6.08 -5.21
CA ARG A 172 -12.47 6.85 -5.97
C ARG A 172 -13.84 6.82 -5.28
N ALA A 173 -14.25 5.65 -4.80
CA ALA A 173 -15.53 5.48 -4.13
C ALA A 173 -15.58 6.18 -2.76
N SER A 174 -14.50 6.13 -1.99
CA SER A 174 -14.46 6.68 -0.63
C SER A 174 -14.08 8.17 -0.59
N ALA A 175 -13.09 8.59 -1.38
CA ALA A 175 -12.50 9.92 -1.29
C ALA A 175 -12.74 10.81 -2.53
N GLY A 176 -13.04 10.21 -3.68
CA GLY A 176 -13.05 10.92 -4.96
C GLY A 176 -14.05 12.09 -5.04
N LEU A 177 -15.21 11.97 -4.40
CA LEU A 177 -16.21 13.06 -4.40
C LEU A 177 -15.83 14.19 -3.43
N ARG A 178 -15.23 13.86 -2.30
CA ARG A 178 -14.92 14.85 -1.25
C ARG A 178 -13.55 15.52 -1.44
N PHE A 179 -12.59 14.78 -1.97
CA PHE A 179 -11.20 15.21 -2.12
C PHE A 179 -10.71 14.99 -3.57
N PRO A 180 -11.36 15.59 -4.57
CA PRO A 180 -11.06 15.31 -5.98
C PRO A 180 -9.63 15.70 -6.37
N LYS A 181 -9.08 16.75 -5.77
CA LYS A 181 -7.71 17.20 -6.03
C LYS A 181 -6.69 16.17 -5.54
N ALA A 182 -6.87 15.65 -4.33
CA ALA A 182 -5.98 14.63 -3.77
C ALA A 182 -6.05 13.33 -4.59
N VAL A 183 -7.25 12.86 -4.94
CA VAL A 183 -7.42 11.65 -5.74
C VAL A 183 -6.82 11.81 -7.13
N TYR A 184 -7.03 12.96 -7.79
CA TYR A 184 -6.41 13.25 -9.09
C TYR A 184 -4.87 13.16 -9.03
N ARG A 185 -4.24 13.72 -7.99
CA ARG A 185 -2.78 13.65 -7.81
C ARG A 185 -2.28 12.24 -7.54
N LEU A 186 -3.00 11.45 -6.73
CA LEU A 186 -2.73 10.03 -6.55
C LEU A 186 -2.73 9.28 -7.89
N GLU A 187 -3.76 9.49 -8.70
CA GLU A 187 -3.90 8.84 -10.00
C GLU A 187 -2.83 9.26 -10.99
N ALA A 188 -2.48 10.54 -11.00
CA ALA A 188 -1.43 11.08 -11.86
C ALA A 188 -0.05 10.47 -11.55
N LEU A 189 0.27 10.21 -10.26
CA LEU A 189 1.50 9.51 -9.86
C LEU A 189 1.57 8.09 -10.46
N TYR A 190 0.42 7.44 -10.62
CA TYR A 190 0.38 6.10 -11.21
C TYR A 190 0.25 6.11 -12.73
N GLY A 191 -0.19 7.21 -13.35
CA GLY A 191 -0.33 7.34 -14.79
C GLY A 191 -1.30 6.31 -15.35
N PHE A 192 -2.51 6.23 -14.79
CA PHE A 192 -3.54 5.30 -15.25
C PHE A 192 -4.00 5.58 -16.68
N GLY A 193 -4.51 4.56 -17.34
CA GLY A 193 -4.98 4.64 -18.73
C GLY A 193 -6.00 3.55 -19.04
N GLY A 194 -6.68 3.04 -18.03
CA GLY A 194 -7.73 2.03 -18.16
C GLY A 194 -7.23 0.70 -18.73
N GLU A 195 -8.07 0.07 -19.54
CA GLU A 195 -7.83 -1.27 -20.09
C GLU A 195 -6.57 -1.36 -20.95
N ASP A 196 -6.34 -0.39 -21.83
CA ASP A 196 -5.20 -0.41 -22.74
C ASP A 196 -3.87 -0.35 -21.99
N GLU A 197 -3.81 0.49 -20.96
CA GLU A 197 -2.63 0.58 -20.12
C GLU A 197 -2.42 -0.71 -19.32
N ALA A 198 -3.47 -1.26 -18.75
CA ALA A 198 -3.38 -2.52 -18.00
C ALA A 198 -2.91 -3.67 -18.88
N ARG A 199 -3.41 -3.76 -20.12
CA ARG A 199 -2.97 -4.76 -21.11
C ARG A 199 -1.49 -4.60 -21.43
N ARG A 200 -1.03 -3.37 -21.66
CA ARG A 200 0.37 -3.05 -21.97
C ARG A 200 1.29 -3.42 -20.82
N VAL A 201 0.93 -3.06 -19.59
CA VAL A 201 1.68 -3.35 -18.36
C VAL A 201 1.75 -4.86 -18.11
N LEU A 202 0.64 -5.60 -18.29
CA LEU A 202 0.63 -7.06 -18.20
C LEU A 202 1.55 -7.74 -19.23
N LEU A 203 1.63 -7.24 -20.44
CA LEU A 203 2.55 -7.78 -21.45
C LEU A 203 4.01 -7.52 -21.07
N ALA A 204 4.31 -6.40 -20.44
CA ALA A 204 5.66 -6.04 -20.05
C ALA A 204 6.22 -6.90 -18.90
N THR A 205 5.38 -7.60 -18.10
CA THR A 205 5.85 -8.50 -17.03
C THR A 205 6.61 -9.72 -17.55
N ARG A 206 6.40 -10.10 -18.82
CA ARG A 206 6.95 -11.33 -19.40
C ARG A 206 8.49 -11.34 -19.36
N GLY A 207 9.04 -12.38 -18.71
CA GLY A 207 10.48 -12.56 -18.57
C GLY A 207 11.16 -11.67 -17.53
N LEU A 208 10.39 -11.02 -16.65
CA LEU A 208 10.90 -10.24 -15.53
C LEU A 208 10.82 -10.99 -14.19
N GLY A 209 10.39 -12.25 -14.16
CA GLY A 209 10.30 -13.03 -12.93
C GLY A 209 9.11 -12.69 -12.03
N LEU A 210 8.16 -11.90 -12.51
CA LEU A 210 6.95 -11.46 -11.77
C LEU A 210 5.77 -12.43 -11.99
N VAL A 211 5.98 -13.73 -11.92
CA VAL A 211 4.98 -14.75 -12.31
C VAL A 211 3.72 -14.69 -11.45
N GLU A 212 3.89 -14.65 -10.13
CA GLU A 212 2.75 -14.59 -9.20
C GLU A 212 2.04 -13.24 -9.27
N GLN A 213 2.81 -12.15 -9.37
CA GLN A 213 2.28 -10.80 -9.52
C GLN A 213 1.50 -10.66 -10.83
N GLU A 214 2.01 -11.22 -11.94
CA GLU A 214 1.29 -11.25 -13.21
C GLU A 214 -0.04 -12.01 -13.08
N ARG A 215 -0.02 -13.18 -12.43
CA ARG A 215 -1.24 -13.99 -12.23
C ARG A 215 -2.32 -13.20 -11.48
N ARG A 216 -1.95 -12.54 -10.39
CA ARG A 216 -2.86 -11.71 -9.61
C ARG A 216 -3.36 -10.49 -10.37
N ALA A 217 -2.49 -9.78 -11.08
CA ALA A 217 -2.87 -8.65 -11.89
C ALA A 217 -3.78 -9.05 -13.07
N ARG A 218 -3.58 -10.24 -13.65
CA ARG A 218 -4.46 -10.80 -14.68
C ARG A 218 -5.85 -11.09 -14.14
N ALA A 219 -5.98 -11.61 -12.92
CA ALA A 219 -7.28 -11.80 -12.27
C ALA A 219 -7.97 -10.45 -12.02
N ALA A 220 -7.24 -9.41 -11.61
CA ALA A 220 -7.77 -8.07 -11.46
C ALA A 220 -8.24 -7.47 -12.81
N PHE A 221 -7.45 -7.66 -13.86
CA PHE A 221 -7.82 -7.27 -15.21
C PHE A 221 -9.12 -7.93 -15.68
N GLN A 222 -9.27 -9.24 -15.47
CA GLN A 222 -10.48 -10.00 -15.81
C GLN A 222 -11.71 -9.55 -15.01
N ALA A 223 -11.50 -9.07 -13.78
CA ALA A 223 -12.55 -8.50 -12.94
C ALA A 223 -12.87 -7.02 -13.24
N GLY A 224 -12.23 -6.41 -14.26
CA GLY A 224 -12.42 -5.00 -14.62
C GLY A 224 -11.63 -3.99 -13.77
N TYR A 225 -10.78 -4.45 -12.84
CA TYR A 225 -9.93 -3.58 -12.01
C TYR A 225 -8.64 -3.20 -12.74
N TYR A 226 -8.76 -2.56 -13.91
CA TYR A 226 -7.65 -2.21 -14.80
C TYR A 226 -6.58 -1.36 -14.11
N ASP A 227 -6.98 -0.24 -13.50
CA ASP A 227 -6.06 0.64 -12.79
C ASP A 227 -5.49 -0.03 -11.53
N GLY A 228 -6.25 -0.94 -10.93
CA GLY A 228 -5.78 -1.80 -9.85
C GLY A 228 -4.63 -2.72 -10.26
N ALA A 229 -4.76 -3.38 -11.42
CA ALA A 229 -3.70 -4.20 -11.99
C ALA A 229 -2.45 -3.35 -12.30
N VAL A 230 -2.63 -2.16 -12.87
CA VAL A 230 -1.54 -1.22 -13.18
C VAL A 230 -0.82 -0.79 -11.91
N ARG A 231 -1.54 -0.30 -10.91
CA ARG A 231 -0.96 0.11 -9.62
C ARG A 231 -0.15 -1.02 -9.00
N TYR A 232 -0.79 -2.18 -8.86
CA TYR A 232 -0.17 -3.34 -8.23
C TYR A 232 1.13 -3.75 -8.92
N LEU A 233 1.13 -3.86 -10.25
CA LEU A 233 2.33 -4.25 -10.98
C LEU A 233 3.43 -3.18 -10.92
N ARG A 234 3.08 -1.89 -10.88
CA ARG A 234 4.05 -0.80 -10.73
C ARG A 234 4.73 -0.82 -9.37
N ASP A 235 3.96 -1.02 -8.30
CA ASP A 235 4.50 -1.11 -6.93
C ASP A 235 5.38 -2.36 -6.78
N GLU A 236 4.92 -3.52 -7.27
CA GLU A 236 5.67 -4.77 -7.21
C GLU A 236 6.96 -4.72 -8.07
N ALA A 237 6.90 -4.10 -9.25
CA ALA A 237 8.08 -3.92 -10.09
C ALA A 237 9.11 -2.99 -9.43
N ALA A 238 8.67 -1.87 -8.86
CA ALA A 238 9.56 -0.96 -8.14
C ALA A 238 10.24 -1.65 -6.94
N ARG A 239 9.49 -2.46 -6.18
CA ARG A 239 10.00 -3.21 -5.05
C ARG A 239 10.96 -4.33 -5.47
N THR A 240 10.55 -5.17 -6.42
CA THR A 240 11.31 -6.37 -6.82
C THR A 240 12.57 -6.01 -7.62
N HIS A 241 12.50 -4.98 -8.45
CA HIS A 241 13.58 -4.58 -9.35
C HIS A 241 14.34 -3.32 -8.89
N ARG A 242 14.28 -2.96 -7.60
CA ARG A 242 14.98 -1.77 -7.09
C ARG A 242 16.48 -1.80 -7.38
N ALA A 243 17.12 -2.97 -7.29
CA ALA A 243 18.52 -3.15 -7.65
C ALA A 243 18.78 -2.98 -9.17
N ASP A 244 17.86 -3.47 -10.02
CA ASP A 244 17.92 -3.24 -11.47
C ASP A 244 17.78 -1.74 -11.80
N LEU A 245 16.92 -1.01 -11.08
CA LEU A 245 16.80 0.43 -11.26
C LEU A 245 18.11 1.15 -10.90
N SER A 246 18.80 0.73 -9.85
CA SER A 246 20.11 1.27 -9.49
C SER A 246 21.20 0.94 -10.54
N GLY A 247 21.06 -0.15 -11.28
CA GLY A 247 21.93 -0.57 -12.36
C GLY A 247 21.37 -0.31 -13.76
N TRP A 248 20.46 0.63 -13.95
CA TRP A 248 19.67 0.85 -15.17
C TRP A 248 20.49 0.84 -16.47
N LEU A 249 21.64 1.50 -16.46
CA LEU A 249 22.51 1.62 -17.64
C LEU A 249 23.12 0.28 -18.08
N HIS A 250 23.24 -0.68 -17.17
CA HIS A 250 23.78 -2.02 -17.44
C HIS A 250 22.72 -3.01 -17.94
N LEU A 251 21.43 -2.63 -17.89
CA LEU A 251 20.36 -3.47 -18.41
C LEU A 251 20.37 -3.51 -19.95
N THR A 252 19.93 -4.65 -20.52
CA THR A 252 19.69 -4.72 -21.96
C THR A 252 18.58 -3.77 -22.38
N PRO A 253 18.59 -3.27 -23.65
CA PRO A 253 17.51 -2.39 -24.14
C PRO A 253 16.12 -2.98 -23.95
N ALA A 254 15.94 -4.28 -24.25
CA ALA A 254 14.66 -4.96 -24.07
C ALA A 254 14.20 -5.02 -22.61
N ARG A 255 15.12 -5.19 -21.63
CA ARG A 255 14.79 -5.19 -20.22
C ARG A 255 14.44 -3.78 -19.73
N ARG A 256 15.16 -2.76 -20.20
CA ARG A 256 14.87 -1.34 -19.92
C ARG A 256 13.48 -0.94 -20.43
N ASP A 257 13.13 -1.31 -21.66
CA ASP A 257 11.83 -1.03 -22.26
C ASP A 257 10.68 -1.65 -21.43
N LYS A 258 10.82 -2.93 -21.07
CA LYS A 258 9.83 -3.62 -20.23
C LYS A 258 9.67 -2.98 -18.84
N LEU A 259 10.77 -2.72 -18.13
CA LEU A 259 10.73 -2.09 -16.82
C LEU A 259 10.22 -0.65 -16.92
N GLY A 260 10.60 0.12 -17.94
CA GLY A 260 10.08 1.46 -18.19
C GLY A 260 8.56 1.46 -18.42
N THR A 261 8.06 0.50 -19.19
CA THR A 261 6.61 0.32 -19.40
C THR A 261 5.91 -0.05 -18.10
N LEU A 262 6.44 -1.02 -17.34
CA LEU A 262 5.88 -1.40 -16.04
C LEU A 262 5.81 -0.23 -15.07
N LEU A 263 6.86 0.56 -14.99
CA LEU A 263 6.95 1.69 -14.07
C LEU A 263 6.18 2.93 -14.57
N GLY A 264 5.75 2.94 -15.82
CA GLY A 264 4.93 4.01 -16.38
C GLY A 264 5.70 5.24 -16.82
N VAL A 265 6.92 5.07 -17.35
CA VAL A 265 7.81 6.16 -17.81
C VAL A 265 7.13 7.13 -18.77
N THR A 266 6.20 6.64 -19.61
CA THR A 266 5.50 7.45 -20.61
C THR A 266 4.17 8.05 -20.12
N ARG A 267 3.75 7.73 -18.90
CA ARG A 267 2.41 8.06 -18.38
C ARG A 267 2.41 8.83 -17.06
N ALA A 268 3.44 8.65 -16.25
CA ALA A 268 3.57 9.31 -14.96
C ALA A 268 4.63 10.42 -15.01
N PRO A 269 4.57 11.43 -14.15
CA PRO A 269 5.66 12.38 -13.98
C PRO A 269 6.90 11.65 -13.47
N LEU A 270 8.08 12.11 -13.87
CA LEU A 270 9.35 11.49 -13.51
C LEU A 270 10.23 12.45 -12.70
N GLY A 271 11.15 11.89 -11.92
CA GLY A 271 12.15 12.67 -11.20
C GLY A 271 11.55 13.73 -10.28
N PRO A 272 12.07 14.98 -10.34
CA PRO A 272 11.55 16.08 -9.52
C PRO A 272 10.06 16.34 -9.70
N ALA A 273 9.49 16.12 -10.90
CA ALA A 273 8.06 16.33 -11.13
C ALA A 273 7.20 15.34 -10.34
N ALA A 274 7.66 14.11 -10.16
CA ALA A 274 6.96 13.13 -9.31
C ALA A 274 6.98 13.55 -7.83
N LEU A 275 8.12 14.01 -7.34
CA LEU A 275 8.27 14.49 -5.96
C LEU A 275 7.46 15.76 -5.70
N ASN A 276 7.40 16.67 -6.70
CA ASN A 276 6.56 17.86 -6.60
C ASN A 276 5.08 17.51 -6.57
N LEU A 277 4.63 16.58 -7.40
CA LEU A 277 3.24 16.12 -7.38
C LEU A 277 2.87 15.44 -6.05
N ALA A 278 3.80 14.67 -5.46
CA ALA A 278 3.59 14.09 -4.13
C ALA A 278 3.55 15.17 -3.03
N GLN A 279 4.32 16.26 -3.18
CA GLN A 279 4.25 17.42 -2.29
C GLN A 279 2.89 18.15 -2.40
N GLU A 280 2.42 18.38 -3.63
CA GLU A 280 1.10 18.96 -3.85
C GLU A 280 -0.02 18.08 -3.27
N LEU A 281 0.14 16.74 -3.35
CA LEU A 281 -0.78 15.80 -2.70
C LEU A 281 -0.74 15.95 -1.18
N LEU A 282 0.45 16.08 -0.57
CA LEU A 282 0.60 16.33 0.87
C LEU A 282 -0.13 17.61 1.29
N GLU A 283 0.00 18.68 0.52
CA GLU A 283 -0.69 19.95 0.79
C GLU A 283 -2.21 19.80 0.68
N ALA A 284 -2.71 19.17 -0.39
CA ALA A 284 -4.13 18.90 -0.55
C ALA A 284 -4.71 18.06 0.60
N VAL A 285 -3.99 17.04 1.07
CA VAL A 285 -4.42 16.22 2.22
C VAL A 285 -4.38 17.03 3.52
N ARG A 286 -3.42 17.92 3.70
CA ARG A 286 -3.31 18.80 4.87
C ARG A 286 -4.47 19.79 4.95
N GLU A 287 -4.87 20.34 3.83
CA GLU A 287 -5.94 21.33 3.70
C GLU A 287 -7.33 20.68 3.68
N GLY A 288 -7.41 19.39 3.46
CA GLY A 288 -8.66 18.65 3.34
C GLY A 288 -9.37 18.93 2.01
N GLU A 289 -8.60 18.99 0.89
CA GLU A 289 -9.07 19.30 -0.46
C GLU A 289 -9.04 18.10 -1.41
#